data_9a306da18a2c396979e1353c3d23c6dd
#
_entry.id   9a306da18a2c396979e1353c3d23c6dd
#
_cell.length_a   1.000
_cell.length_b   1.000
_cell.length_c   1.000
_cell.angle_alpha   90.00
_cell.angle_beta   90.00
_cell.angle_gamma   90.00
#
_symmetry.space_group_name_H-M   'P 1'
#
loop_
_entity.id
_entity.type
_entity.pdbx_description
1 polymer ?
#
loop_
_entity_poly.entity_id
_entity_poly.type
_entity_poly.pdbx_seq_one_letter_code
_entity_poly.pdbx_strand_id
1 'polypeptide(L)'
;MIQTTELKKNLQAGAYDDVLLDIYVDADVLPYQKDRYVAAIETYEKLYGADAVEIYSAPGRSEVGGNHTDHQHGEVLATSINLDAIAIVKKLPDMQIRLVSDGYDEIVIDGNDLSLKEEEKESTTALIKGVLAGAKERGYAVGGFQAYITSDVLIGAGLSSSAAFETVIGTIVSYLYNDGAIDAVTIAIIGQYAENVYFGKPCGLMDQMACSVGNLVHIDFADVKNPKVEKVAFDMNAYGYSLCITDTKGSHADLTADYAAIPTEMKAVASYFGKEVLLGLTIEDILSHAQELREKLGDRAVLRALHFLCEDVRVEEEVDALKAGNIDAFLQKVKESGDSSFKYLQNVYTSHDVMHQNVSLALAVSEIALAGGAGVARVHGGGFAGTIQAFVKNEAVSGYRAAMDRLFGADACKVLKIRKYGGMKVLA
;
A
#
# COMPACT_ATOMS: atom_id res chain seq x y z
N MET A 1 -10.37 20.62 -17.95
CA MET A 1 -11.49 19.67 -18.17
C MET A 1 -11.70 19.46 -19.66
N ILE A 2 -11.83 18.22 -20.11
CA ILE A 2 -12.04 17.81 -21.52
C ILE A 2 -13.39 17.10 -21.63
N GLN A 3 -14.09 17.29 -22.78
CA GLN A 3 -15.37 16.62 -23.02
C GLN A 3 -15.21 15.09 -23.05
N THR A 4 -16.09 14.37 -22.39
CA THR A 4 -16.06 12.89 -22.33
C THR A 4 -16.01 12.25 -23.70
N THR A 5 -16.74 12.79 -24.69
CA THR A 5 -16.73 12.31 -26.07
C THR A 5 -15.38 12.47 -26.75
N GLU A 6 -14.65 13.57 -26.48
CA GLU A 6 -13.31 13.80 -26.97
C GLU A 6 -12.27 12.89 -26.28
N LEU A 7 -12.37 12.72 -24.97
CA LEU A 7 -11.52 11.81 -24.22
C LEU A 7 -11.58 10.39 -24.75
N LYS A 8 -12.79 9.84 -24.94
CA LYS A 8 -12.98 8.49 -25.49
C LYS A 8 -12.36 8.36 -26.88
N LYS A 9 -12.62 9.32 -27.78
CA LYS A 9 -12.05 9.33 -29.13
C LYS A 9 -10.51 9.34 -29.09
N ASN A 10 -9.92 10.17 -28.25
CA ASN A 10 -8.47 10.30 -28.14
C ASN A 10 -7.82 9.06 -27.53
N LEU A 11 -8.44 8.45 -26.49
CA LEU A 11 -8.00 7.18 -25.90
C LEU A 11 -8.00 6.05 -26.95
N GLN A 12 -9.09 5.90 -27.69
CA GLN A 12 -9.21 4.89 -28.76
C GLN A 12 -8.22 5.11 -29.90
N ALA A 13 -7.92 6.37 -30.22
CA ALA A 13 -6.94 6.74 -31.25
C ALA A 13 -5.48 6.62 -30.80
N GLY A 14 -5.21 6.31 -29.51
CA GLY A 14 -3.87 6.20 -28.97
C GLY A 14 -3.19 7.53 -28.62
N ALA A 15 -3.93 8.64 -28.56
CA ALA A 15 -3.35 9.95 -28.28
C ALA A 15 -2.76 10.07 -26.86
N TYR A 16 -3.12 9.17 -25.96
CA TYR A 16 -2.64 9.13 -24.56
C TYR A 16 -1.80 7.89 -24.26
N ASP A 17 -1.40 7.11 -25.27
CA ASP A 17 -0.66 5.85 -25.06
C ASP A 17 0.65 6.09 -24.31
N ASP A 18 1.40 7.15 -24.62
CA ASP A 18 2.65 7.50 -23.92
C ASP A 18 2.40 7.82 -22.44
N VAL A 19 1.32 8.55 -22.13
CA VAL A 19 0.95 8.90 -20.74
C VAL A 19 0.58 7.65 -19.96
N LEU A 20 -0.25 6.77 -20.56
CA LEU A 20 -0.66 5.53 -19.91
C LEU A 20 0.53 4.58 -19.74
N LEU A 21 1.43 4.50 -20.73
CA LEU A 21 2.63 3.68 -20.63
C LEU A 21 3.56 4.18 -19.51
N ASP A 22 3.74 5.49 -19.35
CA ASP A 22 4.54 6.08 -18.26
C ASP A 22 3.93 5.81 -16.86
N ILE A 23 2.58 5.72 -16.77
CA ILE A 23 1.87 5.40 -15.53
C ILE A 23 1.93 3.90 -15.20
N TYR A 24 1.61 3.04 -16.16
CA TYR A 24 1.44 1.59 -15.93
C TYR A 24 2.71 0.78 -16.18
N VAL A 25 3.72 1.37 -16.82
CA VAL A 25 5.10 0.83 -16.99
C VAL A 25 5.19 -0.42 -17.86
N ASP A 26 4.09 -1.06 -18.20
CA ASP A 26 4.01 -2.32 -18.92
C ASP A 26 3.21 -2.14 -20.22
N ALA A 27 3.87 -2.35 -21.36
CA ALA A 27 3.22 -2.22 -22.67
C ALA A 27 2.13 -3.27 -22.90
N ASP A 28 2.25 -4.45 -22.27
CA ASP A 28 1.29 -5.53 -22.46
C ASP A 28 -0.06 -5.23 -21.80
N VAL A 29 -0.10 -4.35 -20.78
CA VAL A 29 -1.34 -3.93 -20.12
C VAL A 29 -2.00 -2.71 -20.78
N LEU A 30 -1.32 -2.04 -21.71
CA LEU A 30 -1.82 -0.80 -22.32
C LEU A 30 -3.19 -0.96 -23.00
N PRO A 31 -3.46 -2.01 -23.79
CA PRO A 31 -4.80 -2.21 -24.38
C PRO A 31 -5.90 -2.31 -23.31
N TYR A 32 -5.65 -3.08 -22.26
CA TYR A 32 -6.57 -3.23 -21.14
C TYR A 32 -6.83 -1.87 -20.45
N GLN A 33 -5.80 -1.10 -20.19
CA GLN A 33 -5.96 0.19 -19.54
C GLN A 33 -6.75 1.19 -20.39
N LYS A 34 -6.52 1.22 -21.71
CA LYS A 34 -7.32 2.05 -22.64
C LYS A 34 -8.80 1.70 -22.56
N ASP A 35 -9.12 0.40 -22.64
CA ASP A 35 -10.50 -0.09 -22.56
C ASP A 35 -11.14 0.23 -21.21
N ARG A 36 -10.37 0.09 -20.11
CA ARG A 36 -10.82 0.43 -18.74
C ARG A 36 -11.14 1.92 -18.61
N TYR A 37 -10.30 2.82 -19.12
CA TYR A 37 -10.58 4.27 -19.10
C TYR A 37 -11.80 4.62 -19.91
N VAL A 38 -11.95 4.04 -21.10
CA VAL A 38 -13.14 4.23 -21.95
C VAL A 38 -14.40 3.74 -21.25
N ALA A 39 -14.37 2.54 -20.66
CA ALA A 39 -15.51 1.97 -19.92
C ALA A 39 -15.89 2.83 -18.70
N ALA A 40 -14.88 3.36 -17.97
CA ALA A 40 -15.12 4.26 -16.85
C ALA A 40 -15.80 5.57 -17.27
N ILE A 41 -15.37 6.17 -18.39
CA ILE A 41 -16.01 7.36 -18.96
C ILE A 41 -17.45 7.05 -19.41
N GLU A 42 -17.68 5.90 -20.06
CA GLU A 42 -19.03 5.49 -20.48
C GLU A 42 -19.98 5.25 -19.31
N THR A 43 -19.45 4.71 -18.20
CA THR A 43 -20.23 4.52 -16.98
C THR A 43 -20.56 5.87 -16.33
N TYR A 44 -19.58 6.78 -16.27
CA TYR A 44 -19.83 8.15 -15.82
C TYR A 44 -20.93 8.84 -16.66
N GLU A 45 -20.88 8.73 -18.00
CA GLU A 45 -21.90 9.30 -18.89
C GLU A 45 -23.31 8.69 -18.67
N LYS A 46 -23.39 7.40 -18.36
CA LYS A 46 -24.69 6.75 -18.02
C LYS A 46 -25.27 7.29 -16.71
N LEU A 47 -24.42 7.61 -15.75
CA LEU A 47 -24.82 8.12 -14.43
C LEU A 47 -25.21 9.61 -14.46
N TYR A 48 -24.39 10.42 -15.13
CA TYR A 48 -24.42 11.88 -15.00
C TYR A 48 -24.59 12.63 -16.33
N GLY A 49 -24.58 11.93 -17.46
CA GLY A 49 -24.57 12.55 -18.78
C GLY A 49 -23.17 12.91 -19.27
N ALA A 50 -23.07 13.20 -20.59
CA ALA A 50 -21.83 13.64 -21.18
C ALA A 50 -21.49 15.07 -20.72
N ASP A 51 -20.24 15.30 -20.31
CA ASP A 51 -19.79 16.57 -19.75
C ASP A 51 -18.28 16.75 -19.91
N ALA A 52 -17.77 17.92 -19.50
CA ALA A 52 -16.34 18.17 -19.37
C ALA A 52 -15.85 17.67 -18.00
N VAL A 53 -14.87 16.76 -18.00
CA VAL A 53 -14.37 16.06 -16.84
C VAL A 53 -12.84 16.17 -16.72
N GLU A 54 -12.31 15.81 -15.58
CA GLU A 54 -10.91 15.50 -15.32
C GLU A 54 -10.79 14.05 -14.87
N ILE A 55 -9.64 13.42 -15.15
CA ILE A 55 -9.37 12.04 -14.75
C ILE A 55 -8.22 12.02 -13.75
N TYR A 56 -8.45 11.34 -12.63
CA TYR A 56 -7.49 11.17 -11.54
C TYR A 56 -7.17 9.68 -11.34
N SER A 57 -5.99 9.43 -10.79
CA SER A 57 -5.54 8.08 -10.45
C SER A 57 -4.72 8.09 -9.17
N ALA A 58 -4.90 7.07 -8.33
CA ALA A 58 -4.05 6.80 -7.19
C ALA A 58 -3.73 5.30 -7.09
N PRO A 59 -2.44 4.93 -6.96
CA PRO A 59 -2.02 3.54 -6.92
C PRO A 59 -2.34 2.87 -5.60
N GLY A 60 -2.39 1.53 -5.62
CA GLY A 60 -2.14 0.72 -4.44
C GLY A 60 -0.65 0.69 -4.07
N ARG A 61 -0.32 -0.05 -3.00
CA ARG A 61 1.07 -0.13 -2.50
C ARG A 61 1.48 -1.56 -2.16
N SER A 62 2.79 -1.78 -2.07
CA SER A 62 3.40 -2.97 -1.49
C SER A 62 4.44 -2.56 -0.44
N GLU A 63 4.48 -3.25 0.71
CA GLU A 63 5.57 -3.13 1.67
C GLU A 63 6.80 -3.86 1.12
N VAL A 64 7.97 -3.24 1.12
CA VAL A 64 9.21 -3.81 0.58
C VAL A 64 10.12 -4.29 1.71
N GLY A 65 10.33 -3.47 2.73
CA GLY A 65 11.14 -3.74 3.92
C GLY A 65 10.56 -3.08 5.16
N GLY A 66 11.03 -3.46 6.34
CA GLY A 66 10.54 -2.91 7.60
C GLY A 66 9.28 -3.62 8.13
N ASN A 67 9.24 -4.95 8.03
CA ASN A 67 8.07 -5.71 8.46
C ASN A 67 7.81 -5.54 9.96
N HIS A 68 6.68 -4.91 10.32
CA HIS A 68 6.28 -4.60 11.70
C HIS A 68 7.22 -3.66 12.46
N THR A 69 7.95 -2.77 11.78
CA THR A 69 8.79 -1.76 12.44
C THR A 69 8.03 -0.48 12.79
N ASP A 70 7.02 -0.11 12.02
CA ASP A 70 6.26 1.14 12.12
C ASP A 70 5.64 1.37 13.50
N HIS A 71 5.05 0.33 14.12
CA HIS A 71 4.45 0.44 15.46
C HIS A 71 5.49 0.48 16.62
N GLN A 72 6.78 0.37 16.30
CA GLN A 72 7.91 0.57 17.21
C GLN A 72 8.70 1.85 16.86
N HIS A 73 8.12 2.73 16.03
CA HIS A 73 8.69 3.98 15.53
C HIS A 73 9.97 3.78 14.69
N GLY A 74 10.08 2.62 14.04
CA GLY A 74 11.19 2.28 13.15
C GLY A 74 10.96 2.76 11.72
N GLU A 75 11.80 2.25 10.83
CA GLU A 75 11.82 2.60 9.42
C GLU A 75 11.11 1.57 8.56
N VAL A 76 10.52 2.01 7.45
CA VAL A 76 9.90 1.16 6.44
C VAL A 76 10.30 1.58 5.04
N LEU A 77 10.41 0.61 4.14
CA LEU A 77 10.50 0.83 2.70
C LEU A 77 9.24 0.27 2.05
N ALA A 78 8.48 1.14 1.39
CA ALA A 78 7.25 0.77 0.68
C ALA A 78 7.30 1.26 -0.77
N THR A 79 6.44 0.73 -1.62
CA THR A 79 6.36 1.15 -3.03
C THR A 79 4.94 1.24 -3.51
N SER A 80 4.68 2.17 -4.43
CA SER A 80 3.46 2.17 -5.23
C SER A 80 3.54 1.13 -6.34
N ILE A 81 2.39 0.61 -6.73
CA ILE A 81 2.25 -0.42 -7.76
C ILE A 81 1.41 0.09 -8.94
N ASN A 82 1.47 -0.61 -10.07
CA ASN A 82 0.73 -0.24 -11.29
C ASN A 82 -0.74 -0.70 -11.30
N LEU A 83 -1.29 -1.12 -10.16
CA LEU A 83 -2.74 -1.25 -9.95
C LEU A 83 -3.22 0.00 -9.22
N ASP A 84 -4.30 0.59 -9.70
CA ASP A 84 -4.79 1.87 -9.18
C ASP A 84 -6.31 1.96 -9.09
N ALA A 85 -6.78 2.97 -8.37
CA ALA A 85 -8.12 3.51 -8.46
C ALA A 85 -8.10 4.70 -9.43
N ILE A 86 -9.00 4.71 -10.43
CA ILE A 86 -9.21 5.83 -11.35
C ILE A 86 -10.55 6.49 -11.07
N ALA A 87 -10.61 7.80 -11.20
CA ALA A 87 -11.79 8.62 -10.99
C ALA A 87 -12.07 9.52 -12.18
N ILE A 88 -13.30 9.46 -12.73
CA ILE A 88 -13.82 10.39 -13.71
C ILE A 88 -14.61 11.45 -12.95
N VAL A 89 -14.19 12.72 -13.00
CA VAL A 89 -14.62 13.74 -12.04
C VAL A 89 -15.04 15.02 -12.74
N LYS A 90 -16.15 15.61 -12.28
CA LYS A 90 -16.59 16.96 -12.61
C LYS A 90 -16.71 17.80 -11.34
N LYS A 91 -16.19 19.01 -11.36
CA LYS A 91 -16.40 20.03 -10.32
C LYS A 91 -17.86 20.49 -10.31
N LEU A 92 -18.49 20.57 -9.14
CA LEU A 92 -19.83 21.13 -8.97
C LEU A 92 -19.76 22.57 -8.44
N PRO A 93 -20.80 23.39 -8.71
CA PRO A 93 -20.82 24.79 -8.25
C PRO A 93 -21.23 24.93 -6.77
N ASP A 94 -21.79 23.88 -6.19
CA ASP A 94 -22.24 23.81 -4.81
C ASP A 94 -21.30 22.93 -3.95
N MET A 95 -21.70 22.63 -2.71
CA MET A 95 -20.94 21.78 -1.78
C MET A 95 -21.37 20.32 -1.81
N GLN A 96 -22.16 19.89 -2.79
CA GLN A 96 -22.62 18.51 -2.86
C GLN A 96 -21.54 17.60 -3.45
N ILE A 97 -21.25 16.50 -2.79
CA ILE A 97 -20.43 15.41 -3.30
C ILE A 97 -21.37 14.28 -3.73
N ARG A 98 -21.26 13.86 -4.98
CA ARG A 98 -22.00 12.72 -5.54
C ARG A 98 -20.98 11.74 -6.11
N LEU A 99 -20.94 10.53 -5.57
CA LEU A 99 -19.93 9.55 -5.94
C LEU A 99 -20.53 8.15 -6.08
N VAL A 100 -20.18 7.49 -7.18
CA VAL A 100 -20.44 6.06 -7.37
C VAL A 100 -19.09 5.35 -7.47
N SER A 101 -18.85 4.38 -6.59
CA SER A 101 -17.79 3.40 -6.77
C SER A 101 -18.33 2.20 -7.51
N ASP A 102 -17.52 1.59 -8.38
CA ASP A 102 -17.92 0.43 -9.17
C ASP A 102 -18.48 -0.70 -8.30
N GLY A 103 -19.69 -1.17 -8.61
CA GLY A 103 -20.40 -2.20 -7.85
C GLY A 103 -21.13 -1.72 -6.57
N TYR A 104 -21.16 -0.41 -6.30
CA TYR A 104 -21.81 0.17 -5.12
C TYR A 104 -22.85 1.22 -5.51
N ASP A 105 -23.79 1.48 -4.60
CA ASP A 105 -24.79 2.53 -4.74
C ASP A 105 -24.19 3.94 -4.69
N GLU A 106 -24.92 4.93 -5.22
CA GLU A 106 -24.51 6.32 -5.16
C GLU A 106 -24.46 6.85 -3.72
N ILE A 107 -23.33 7.45 -3.37
CA ILE A 107 -23.13 8.19 -2.12
C ILE A 107 -23.37 9.68 -2.40
N VAL A 108 -24.22 10.32 -1.59
CA VAL A 108 -24.47 11.76 -1.64
C VAL A 108 -24.15 12.38 -0.28
N ILE A 109 -23.22 13.34 -0.27
CA ILE A 109 -22.76 14.02 0.94
C ILE A 109 -22.96 15.53 0.76
N ASP A 110 -23.53 16.18 1.79
CA ASP A 110 -23.48 17.64 1.91
C ASP A 110 -22.13 18.06 2.50
N GLY A 111 -21.26 18.63 1.69
CA GLY A 111 -19.95 19.12 2.11
C GLY A 111 -19.99 20.32 3.09
N ASN A 112 -21.17 20.89 3.36
CA ASN A 112 -21.34 21.84 4.46
C ASN A 112 -21.38 21.16 5.82
N ASP A 113 -21.84 19.88 5.90
CA ASP A 113 -21.88 19.06 7.12
C ASP A 113 -20.83 17.94 7.06
N LEU A 114 -19.62 18.26 7.48
CA LEU A 114 -18.51 17.30 7.62
C LEU A 114 -18.38 16.79 9.07
N SER A 115 -19.41 16.90 9.89
CA SER A 115 -19.38 16.41 11.27
C SER A 115 -19.18 14.88 11.31
N LEU A 116 -18.38 14.44 12.29
CA LEU A 116 -18.21 13.01 12.58
C LEU A 116 -19.52 12.44 13.11
N LYS A 117 -19.98 11.31 12.55
CA LYS A 117 -21.17 10.60 12.97
C LYS A 117 -20.85 9.14 13.26
N GLU A 118 -21.23 8.66 14.43
CA GLU A 118 -20.95 7.28 14.85
C GLU A 118 -21.58 6.25 13.91
N GLU A 119 -22.77 6.54 13.39
CA GLU A 119 -23.50 5.67 12.46
C GLU A 119 -22.86 5.58 11.05
N GLU A 120 -21.93 6.49 10.72
CA GLU A 120 -21.20 6.48 9.46
C GLU A 120 -19.85 5.72 9.56
N LYS A 121 -19.39 5.35 10.75
CA LYS A 121 -18.13 4.61 10.92
C LYS A 121 -18.11 3.34 10.07
N GLU A 122 -16.91 2.95 9.67
CA GLU A 122 -16.65 1.81 8.78
C GLU A 122 -17.33 1.92 7.39
N SER A 123 -17.72 3.13 6.97
CA SER A 123 -18.32 3.40 5.67
C SER A 123 -17.45 4.24 4.75
N THR A 124 -17.68 4.12 3.44
CA THR A 124 -17.04 4.98 2.43
C THR A 124 -17.39 6.45 2.63
N THR A 125 -18.61 6.75 3.12
CA THR A 125 -19.04 8.11 3.48
C THR A 125 -18.12 8.72 4.54
N ALA A 126 -17.77 7.96 5.57
CA ALA A 126 -16.85 8.41 6.62
C ALA A 126 -15.46 8.73 6.04
N LEU A 127 -14.91 7.90 5.16
CA LEU A 127 -13.62 8.17 4.53
C LEU A 127 -13.64 9.46 3.70
N ILE A 128 -14.68 9.67 2.87
CA ILE A 128 -14.79 10.89 2.06
C ILE A 128 -14.92 12.13 2.98
N LYS A 129 -15.81 12.10 3.98
CA LYS A 129 -15.95 13.20 4.93
C LYS A 129 -14.66 13.47 5.70
N GLY A 130 -13.95 12.42 6.11
CA GLY A 130 -12.68 12.53 6.81
C GLY A 130 -11.61 13.21 5.98
N VAL A 131 -11.48 12.87 4.69
CA VAL A 131 -10.53 13.54 3.77
C VAL A 131 -10.90 15.02 3.59
N LEU A 132 -12.17 15.34 3.38
CA LEU A 132 -12.61 16.74 3.23
C LEU A 132 -12.41 17.55 4.52
N ALA A 133 -12.76 16.98 5.68
CA ALA A 133 -12.56 17.61 6.97
C ALA A 133 -11.07 17.82 7.28
N GLY A 134 -10.24 16.79 7.06
CA GLY A 134 -8.82 16.87 7.26
C GLY A 134 -8.12 17.92 6.37
N ALA A 135 -8.59 18.09 5.13
CA ALA A 135 -8.15 19.16 4.24
C ALA A 135 -8.57 20.54 4.77
N LYS A 136 -9.85 20.68 5.16
CA LYS A 136 -10.40 21.94 5.67
C LYS A 136 -9.73 22.38 6.98
N GLU A 137 -9.47 21.45 7.92
CA GLU A 137 -8.76 21.75 9.18
C GLU A 137 -7.34 22.26 8.95
N ARG A 138 -6.71 21.88 7.83
CA ARG A 138 -5.38 22.36 7.42
C ARG A 138 -5.42 23.64 6.58
N GLY A 139 -6.61 24.25 6.43
CA GLY A 139 -6.78 25.51 5.73
C GLY A 139 -6.94 25.40 4.22
N TYR A 140 -7.10 24.19 3.68
CA TYR A 140 -7.34 24.00 2.26
C TYR A 140 -8.82 24.19 1.89
N ALA A 141 -9.06 24.66 0.69
CA ALA A 141 -10.39 24.78 0.15
C ALA A 141 -10.99 23.41 -0.19
N VAL A 142 -12.26 23.23 0.10
CA VAL A 142 -13.04 22.04 -0.27
C VAL A 142 -14.33 22.47 -0.96
N GLY A 143 -14.90 21.60 -1.78
CA GLY A 143 -16.15 21.90 -2.49
C GLY A 143 -16.76 20.67 -3.13
N GLY A 144 -17.87 20.83 -3.82
CA GLY A 144 -18.64 19.74 -4.38
C GLY A 144 -18.06 19.21 -5.70
N PHE A 145 -18.22 17.93 -5.89
CA PHE A 145 -17.88 17.24 -7.14
C PHE A 145 -18.78 16.03 -7.35
N GLN A 146 -18.92 15.64 -8.60
CA GLN A 146 -19.48 14.33 -8.94
C GLN A 146 -18.40 13.44 -9.55
N ALA A 147 -18.40 12.16 -9.17
CA ALA A 147 -17.37 11.22 -9.58
C ALA A 147 -17.90 9.81 -9.82
N TYR A 148 -17.31 9.12 -10.79
CA TYR A 148 -17.34 7.65 -10.88
C TYR A 148 -15.92 7.12 -10.65
N ILE A 149 -15.79 6.15 -9.75
CA ILE A 149 -14.50 5.54 -9.39
C ILE A 149 -14.54 4.04 -9.68
N THR A 150 -13.51 3.52 -10.34
CA THR A 150 -13.26 2.08 -10.48
C THR A 150 -11.83 1.75 -10.07
N SER A 151 -11.59 0.56 -9.52
CA SER A 151 -10.31 0.18 -8.94
C SER A 151 -9.88 -1.21 -9.34
N ASP A 152 -8.60 -1.32 -9.76
CA ASP A 152 -7.90 -2.60 -9.94
C ASP A 152 -7.13 -3.00 -8.67
N VAL A 153 -7.10 -2.15 -7.64
CA VAL A 153 -6.47 -2.47 -6.35
C VAL A 153 -7.33 -3.50 -5.63
N LEU A 154 -6.83 -4.71 -5.54
CA LEU A 154 -7.57 -5.84 -4.99
C LEU A 154 -7.89 -5.65 -3.50
N ILE A 155 -9.15 -5.79 -3.14
CA ILE A 155 -9.60 -5.76 -1.75
C ILE A 155 -9.15 -7.05 -1.06
N GLY A 156 -8.57 -6.93 0.15
CA GLY A 156 -8.12 -8.07 0.95
C GLY A 156 -6.80 -8.71 0.51
N ALA A 157 -6.17 -8.24 -0.56
CA ALA A 157 -4.88 -8.74 -1.04
C ALA A 157 -3.66 -8.03 -0.42
N GLY A 158 -3.85 -7.25 0.64
CA GLY A 158 -2.76 -6.50 1.27
C GLY A 158 -2.17 -5.35 0.43
N LEU A 159 -2.91 -4.85 -0.58
CA LEU A 159 -2.46 -3.80 -1.51
C LEU A 159 -3.04 -2.41 -1.19
N SER A 160 -3.73 -2.27 -0.05
CA SER A 160 -4.28 -1.01 0.49
C SER A 160 -5.26 -0.26 -0.42
N SER A 161 -6.38 -0.93 -0.74
CA SER A 161 -7.46 -0.28 -1.51
C SER A 161 -8.05 0.94 -0.81
N SER A 162 -8.14 0.97 0.53
CA SER A 162 -8.60 2.13 1.30
C SER A 162 -7.67 3.33 1.12
N ALA A 163 -6.36 3.15 1.29
CA ALA A 163 -5.38 4.23 1.12
C ALA A 163 -5.33 4.77 -0.33
N ALA A 164 -5.49 3.89 -1.33
CA ALA A 164 -5.62 4.33 -2.73
C ALA A 164 -6.88 5.18 -2.93
N PHE A 165 -8.01 4.79 -2.32
CA PHE A 165 -9.25 5.55 -2.37
C PHE A 165 -9.13 6.91 -1.67
N GLU A 166 -8.58 6.96 -0.45
CA GLU A 166 -8.33 8.19 0.29
C GLU A 166 -7.41 9.13 -0.50
N THR A 167 -6.36 8.58 -1.09
CA THR A 167 -5.41 9.32 -1.92
C THR A 167 -6.07 9.89 -3.16
N VAL A 168 -6.94 9.15 -3.86
CA VAL A 168 -7.64 9.69 -5.04
C VAL A 168 -8.58 10.82 -4.65
N ILE A 169 -9.31 10.73 -3.53
CA ILE A 169 -10.17 11.82 -3.02
C ILE A 169 -9.32 13.04 -2.64
N GLY A 170 -8.23 12.86 -1.90
CA GLY A 170 -7.30 13.94 -1.55
C GLY A 170 -6.71 14.63 -2.78
N THR A 171 -6.35 13.85 -3.80
CA THR A 171 -5.86 14.37 -5.09
C THR A 171 -6.91 15.17 -5.84
N ILE A 172 -8.17 14.70 -5.87
CA ILE A 172 -9.30 15.43 -6.45
C ILE A 172 -9.44 16.79 -5.76
N VAL A 173 -9.46 16.83 -4.43
CA VAL A 173 -9.56 18.08 -3.64
C VAL A 173 -8.38 18.99 -3.91
N SER A 174 -7.16 18.45 -3.99
CA SER A 174 -5.95 19.24 -4.30
C SER A 174 -6.09 19.96 -5.63
N TYR A 175 -6.44 19.26 -6.69
CA TYR A 175 -6.48 19.87 -8.02
C TYR A 175 -7.73 20.70 -8.29
N LEU A 176 -8.93 20.26 -7.85
CA LEU A 176 -10.16 21.01 -8.14
C LEU A 176 -10.28 22.31 -7.36
N TYR A 177 -9.69 22.41 -6.17
CA TYR A 177 -9.94 23.49 -5.23
C TYR A 177 -8.68 24.20 -4.74
N ASN A 178 -7.50 23.63 -4.97
CA ASN A 178 -6.22 24.15 -4.46
C ASN A 178 -5.10 24.17 -5.51
N ASP A 179 -5.44 24.13 -6.80
CA ASP A 179 -4.49 24.19 -7.93
C ASP A 179 -3.32 23.18 -7.83
N GLY A 180 -3.57 22.01 -7.19
CA GLY A 180 -2.56 20.98 -6.95
C GLY A 180 -1.58 21.31 -5.80
N ALA A 181 -1.87 22.30 -4.96
CA ALA A 181 -0.96 22.76 -3.92
C ALA A 181 -0.94 21.86 -2.65
N ILE A 182 -1.88 20.93 -2.49
CA ILE A 182 -1.78 19.95 -1.40
C ILE A 182 -0.75 18.90 -1.83
N ASP A 183 0.39 18.88 -1.17
CA ASP A 183 1.48 17.95 -1.49
C ASP A 183 1.15 16.51 -1.08
N ALA A 184 1.91 15.55 -1.63
CA ALA A 184 1.66 14.13 -1.45
C ALA A 184 1.73 13.66 0.02
N VAL A 185 2.65 14.22 0.81
CA VAL A 185 2.80 13.89 2.23
C VAL A 185 1.59 14.39 3.01
N THR A 186 1.14 15.60 2.72
CA THR A 186 -0.08 16.17 3.33
C THR A 186 -1.33 15.36 2.96
N ILE A 187 -1.46 14.91 1.70
CA ILE A 187 -2.57 14.03 1.28
C ILE A 187 -2.54 12.72 2.08
N ALA A 188 -1.37 12.11 2.27
CA ALA A 188 -1.22 10.89 3.07
C ALA A 188 -1.65 11.09 4.53
N ILE A 189 -1.22 12.17 5.17
CA ILE A 189 -1.62 12.52 6.55
C ILE A 189 -3.13 12.75 6.66
N ILE A 190 -3.74 13.39 5.66
CA ILE A 190 -5.19 13.56 5.58
C ILE A 190 -5.91 12.21 5.45
N GLY A 191 -5.40 11.29 4.61
CA GLY A 191 -5.94 9.94 4.46
C GLY A 191 -5.91 9.17 5.78
N GLN A 192 -4.76 9.15 6.47
CA GLN A 192 -4.64 8.52 7.79
C GLN A 192 -5.62 9.13 8.81
N TYR A 193 -5.76 10.44 8.82
CA TYR A 193 -6.74 11.11 9.67
C TYR A 193 -8.17 10.64 9.37
N ALA A 194 -8.52 10.50 8.10
CA ALA A 194 -9.83 10.00 7.69
C ALA A 194 -10.07 8.56 8.18
N GLU A 195 -9.08 7.68 8.05
CA GLU A 195 -9.18 6.28 8.49
C GLU A 195 -9.24 6.17 10.02
N ASN A 196 -8.38 6.88 10.74
CA ASN A 196 -8.30 6.80 12.20
C ASN A 196 -9.47 7.48 12.91
N VAL A 197 -9.88 8.66 12.44
CA VAL A 197 -10.86 9.50 13.17
C VAL A 197 -12.28 9.27 12.66
N TYR A 198 -12.48 9.27 11.35
CA TYR A 198 -13.81 9.16 10.75
C TYR A 198 -14.25 7.72 10.53
N PHE A 199 -13.41 6.91 9.92
CA PHE A 199 -13.71 5.50 9.68
C PHE A 199 -13.65 4.70 11.00
N GLY A 200 -12.76 5.08 11.92
CA GLY A 200 -12.64 4.49 13.24
C GLY A 200 -11.73 3.26 13.31
N LYS A 201 -10.86 3.05 12.30
CA LYS A 201 -9.88 1.97 12.27
C LYS A 201 -8.48 2.54 12.47
N PRO A 202 -7.83 2.27 13.60
CA PRO A 202 -6.44 2.70 13.81
C PRO A 202 -5.50 2.09 12.76
N CYS A 203 -4.77 2.94 12.05
CA CYS A 203 -3.76 2.52 11.09
C CYS A 203 -2.47 3.35 11.22
N GLY A 204 -1.34 2.79 10.77
CA GLY A 204 -0.10 3.52 10.53
C GLY A 204 -0.22 4.45 9.32
N LEU A 205 0.87 5.14 8.97
CA LEU A 205 0.89 6.11 7.87
C LEU A 205 1.54 5.53 6.59
N MET A 206 2.15 4.35 6.66
CA MET A 206 2.88 3.74 5.54
C MET A 206 2.03 3.61 4.29
N ASP A 207 0.81 3.12 4.41
CA ASP A 207 -0.09 2.82 3.31
C ASP A 207 -0.44 4.06 2.50
N GLN A 208 -0.92 5.09 3.19
CA GLN A 208 -1.28 6.38 2.60
C GLN A 208 -0.05 7.07 2.00
N MET A 209 1.10 6.98 2.66
CA MET A 209 2.33 7.59 2.19
C MET A 209 2.80 6.95 0.87
N ALA A 210 2.83 5.63 0.78
CA ALA A 210 3.25 4.92 -0.42
C ALA A 210 2.29 5.16 -1.60
N CYS A 211 0.96 5.16 -1.35
CA CYS A 211 -0.05 5.46 -2.36
C CYS A 211 0.03 6.91 -2.85
N SER A 212 0.35 7.85 -1.97
CA SER A 212 0.32 9.27 -2.27
C SER A 212 1.61 9.79 -2.93
N VAL A 213 2.78 9.34 -2.45
CA VAL A 213 4.10 9.81 -2.92
C VAL A 213 4.53 9.12 -4.21
N GLY A 214 4.27 7.82 -4.34
CA GLY A 214 4.67 7.04 -5.51
C GLY A 214 6.14 6.65 -5.55
N ASN A 215 6.49 5.68 -6.41
CA ASN A 215 7.80 5.03 -6.48
C ASN A 215 8.13 4.27 -5.18
N LEU A 216 9.40 4.03 -4.91
CA LEU A 216 9.88 3.56 -3.61
C LEU A 216 9.91 4.74 -2.62
N VAL A 217 9.39 4.52 -1.43
CA VAL A 217 9.31 5.52 -0.37
C VAL A 217 9.91 4.95 0.90
N HIS A 218 10.97 5.58 1.37
CA HIS A 218 11.56 5.33 2.67
C HIS A 218 10.91 6.25 3.69
N ILE A 219 10.45 5.71 4.80
CA ILE A 219 9.75 6.44 5.84
C ILE A 219 10.39 6.12 7.20
N ASP A 220 10.91 7.14 7.88
CA ASP A 220 11.42 7.08 9.23
C ASP A 220 10.35 7.60 10.20
N PHE A 221 9.83 6.73 11.06
CA PHE A 221 8.79 7.03 12.04
C PHE A 221 9.33 7.41 13.43
N ALA A 222 10.61 7.75 13.57
CA ALA A 222 11.18 8.19 14.85
C ALA A 222 10.39 9.36 15.47
N ASP A 223 9.92 10.29 14.66
CA ASP A 223 8.88 11.26 15.04
C ASP A 223 7.58 10.91 14.28
N VAL A 224 6.67 10.20 14.95
CA VAL A 224 5.39 9.77 14.35
C VAL A 224 4.51 10.94 13.90
N LYS A 225 4.67 12.13 14.52
CA LYS A 225 3.90 13.32 14.16
C LYS A 225 4.46 14.03 12.92
N ASN A 226 5.77 13.88 12.70
CA ASN A 226 6.48 14.48 11.58
C ASN A 226 7.45 13.46 10.97
N PRO A 227 6.97 12.37 10.36
CA PRO A 227 7.83 11.34 9.81
C PRO A 227 8.71 11.91 8.70
N LYS A 228 9.96 11.45 8.64
CA LYS A 228 10.80 11.79 7.50
C LYS A 228 10.46 10.88 6.34
N VAL A 229 10.22 11.48 5.19
CA VAL A 229 9.80 10.78 3.97
C VAL A 229 10.78 11.08 2.86
N GLU A 230 11.39 10.03 2.33
CA GLU A 230 12.31 10.14 1.21
C GLU A 230 11.81 9.28 0.04
N LYS A 231 11.64 9.91 -1.12
CA LYS A 231 11.36 9.19 -2.36
C LYS A 231 12.67 8.63 -2.93
N VAL A 232 12.78 7.31 -3.02
CA VAL A 232 13.93 6.63 -3.58
C VAL A 232 13.70 6.41 -5.06
N ALA A 233 14.39 7.18 -5.90
CA ALA A 233 14.27 7.06 -7.35
C ALA A 233 15.00 5.81 -7.83
N PHE A 234 14.25 4.75 -8.13
CA PHE A 234 14.76 3.49 -8.63
C PHE A 234 13.79 2.86 -9.64
N ASP A 235 14.32 2.39 -10.76
CA ASP A 235 13.55 1.71 -11.78
C ASP A 235 13.88 0.20 -11.79
N MET A 236 13.09 -0.57 -11.07
CA MET A 236 13.20 -2.03 -10.99
C MET A 236 13.18 -2.71 -12.37
N ASN A 237 12.41 -2.14 -13.31
CA ASN A 237 12.26 -2.70 -14.65
C ASN A 237 13.57 -2.60 -15.45
N ALA A 238 14.35 -1.52 -15.26
CA ALA A 238 15.65 -1.36 -15.90
C ALA A 238 16.66 -2.44 -15.47
N TYR A 239 16.45 -3.05 -14.31
CA TYR A 239 17.25 -4.17 -13.80
C TYR A 239 16.67 -5.54 -14.18
N GLY A 240 15.58 -5.59 -14.94
CA GLY A 240 14.98 -6.84 -15.44
C GLY A 240 14.22 -7.65 -14.38
N TYR A 241 13.66 -7.00 -13.36
CA TYR A 241 12.86 -7.65 -12.32
C TYR A 241 11.41 -7.17 -12.34
N SER A 242 10.51 -8.06 -11.94
CA SER A 242 9.10 -7.78 -11.66
C SER A 242 8.79 -8.08 -10.21
N LEU A 243 7.83 -7.34 -9.65
CA LEU A 243 7.24 -7.59 -8.35
C LEU A 243 6.07 -8.57 -8.52
N CYS A 244 6.12 -9.71 -7.85
CA CYS A 244 5.04 -10.69 -7.85
C CYS A 244 4.39 -10.73 -6.47
N ILE A 245 3.08 -10.56 -6.40
CA ILE A 245 2.30 -10.74 -5.18
C ILE A 245 1.42 -11.97 -5.36
N THR A 246 1.58 -12.96 -4.46
CA THR A 246 0.78 -14.18 -4.49
C THR A 246 -0.19 -14.19 -3.33
N ASP A 247 -1.49 -14.24 -3.62
CA ASP A 247 -2.53 -14.50 -2.64
C ASP A 247 -2.54 -16.00 -2.31
N THR A 248 -2.15 -16.33 -1.09
CA THR A 248 -2.03 -17.72 -0.62
C THR A 248 -3.38 -18.35 -0.24
N LYS A 249 -4.49 -17.61 -0.37
CA LYS A 249 -5.84 -18.04 -0.01
C LYS A 249 -6.00 -18.45 1.46
N GLY A 250 -5.07 -17.98 2.32
CA GLY A 250 -5.18 -18.17 3.77
C GLY A 250 -6.30 -17.30 4.35
N SER A 251 -7.03 -17.84 5.31
CA SER A 251 -8.06 -17.09 6.04
C SER A 251 -7.43 -16.21 7.12
N HIS A 252 -7.91 -14.97 7.26
CA HIS A 252 -7.58 -14.09 8.39
C HIS A 252 -8.50 -14.30 9.59
N ALA A 253 -9.49 -15.18 9.48
CA ALA A 253 -10.38 -15.52 10.59
C ALA A 253 -9.56 -16.11 11.74
N ASP A 254 -9.89 -15.75 12.97
CA ASP A 254 -9.27 -16.23 14.20
C ASP A 254 -7.78 -15.88 14.41
N LEU A 255 -7.19 -15.01 13.58
CA LEU A 255 -5.79 -14.57 13.70
C LEU A 255 -5.60 -13.25 14.47
N THR A 256 -6.67 -12.63 14.95
CA THR A 256 -6.60 -11.32 15.65
C THR A 256 -5.65 -11.35 16.85
N ALA A 257 -5.62 -12.45 17.59
CA ALA A 257 -4.73 -12.63 18.74
C ALA A 257 -3.25 -12.71 18.31
N ASP A 258 -2.94 -13.39 17.20
CA ASP A 258 -1.59 -13.50 16.66
C ASP A 258 -1.06 -12.15 16.19
N TYR A 259 -1.88 -11.37 15.47
CA TYR A 259 -1.53 -10.00 15.06
C TYR A 259 -1.31 -9.08 16.26
N ALA A 260 -2.20 -9.10 17.25
CA ALA A 260 -2.10 -8.26 18.44
C ALA A 260 -0.90 -8.63 19.32
N ALA A 261 -0.45 -9.89 19.29
CA ALA A 261 0.70 -10.35 20.07
C ALA A 261 2.01 -9.72 19.60
N ILE A 262 2.16 -9.37 18.32
CA ILE A 262 3.40 -8.77 17.80
C ILE A 262 3.73 -7.46 18.51
N PRO A 263 2.92 -6.38 18.38
CA PRO A 263 3.21 -5.12 19.05
C PRO A 263 3.18 -5.25 20.57
N THR A 264 2.35 -6.11 21.15
CA THR A 264 2.24 -6.30 22.59
C THR A 264 3.53 -6.87 23.16
N GLU A 265 4.10 -7.91 22.56
CA GLU A 265 5.36 -8.51 23.01
C GLU A 265 6.55 -7.59 22.83
N MET A 266 6.64 -6.86 21.70
CA MET A 266 7.68 -5.87 21.47
C MET A 266 7.62 -4.73 22.52
N LYS A 267 6.42 -4.21 22.81
CA LYS A 267 6.23 -3.18 23.85
C LYS A 267 6.52 -3.70 25.25
N ALA A 268 6.26 -4.97 25.54
CA ALA A 268 6.62 -5.56 26.82
C ALA A 268 8.15 -5.57 27.02
N VAL A 269 8.94 -5.87 25.98
CA VAL A 269 10.41 -5.76 26.04
C VAL A 269 10.85 -4.32 26.20
N ALA A 270 10.28 -3.37 25.44
CA ALA A 270 10.59 -1.94 25.59
C ALA A 270 10.32 -1.45 27.02
N SER A 271 9.18 -1.84 27.59
CA SER A 271 8.77 -1.48 28.96
C SER A 271 9.71 -2.00 30.03
N TYR A 272 10.35 -3.17 29.82
CA TYR A 272 11.38 -3.67 30.72
C TYR A 272 12.56 -2.69 30.85
N PHE A 273 12.89 -1.97 29.76
CA PHE A 273 13.91 -0.91 29.76
C PHE A 273 13.36 0.49 30.06
N GLY A 274 12.11 0.60 30.52
CA GLY A 274 11.47 1.88 30.83
C GLY A 274 11.12 2.72 29.60
N LYS A 275 10.98 2.09 28.42
CA LYS A 275 10.63 2.75 27.17
C LYS A 275 9.22 2.35 26.70
N GLU A 276 8.61 3.19 25.88
CA GLU A 276 7.30 2.91 25.25
C GLU A 276 7.44 1.99 24.04
N VAL A 277 8.52 2.15 23.27
CA VAL A 277 8.85 1.42 22.04
C VAL A 277 10.32 0.98 22.04
N LEU A 278 10.67 0.06 21.15
CA LEU A 278 12.02 -0.51 21.04
C LEU A 278 13.04 0.48 20.45
N LEU A 279 12.59 1.51 19.75
CA LEU A 279 13.49 2.50 19.15
C LEU A 279 14.49 3.05 20.18
N GLY A 280 15.78 3.07 19.77
CA GLY A 280 16.89 3.53 20.61
C GLY A 280 17.35 2.53 21.68
N LEU A 281 16.90 1.26 21.60
CA LEU A 281 17.59 0.12 22.22
C LEU A 281 18.60 -0.46 21.22
N THR A 282 19.56 -1.21 21.75
CA THR A 282 20.57 -1.92 20.95
C THR A 282 20.43 -3.43 21.08
N ILE A 283 21.02 -4.19 20.17
CA ILE A 283 21.10 -5.65 20.27
C ILE A 283 21.81 -6.05 21.58
N GLU A 284 22.85 -5.30 22.00
CA GLU A 284 23.58 -5.56 23.23
C GLU A 284 22.71 -5.36 24.48
N ASP A 285 21.82 -4.35 24.48
CA ASP A 285 20.86 -4.16 25.57
C ASP A 285 19.98 -5.41 25.75
N ILE A 286 19.48 -5.98 24.65
CA ILE A 286 18.67 -7.19 24.70
C ILE A 286 19.47 -8.41 25.13
N LEU A 287 20.66 -8.63 24.56
CA LEU A 287 21.46 -9.83 24.82
C LEU A 287 22.04 -9.85 26.24
N SER A 288 22.45 -8.71 26.79
CA SER A 288 22.96 -8.61 28.17
C SER A 288 21.89 -8.89 29.23
N HIS A 289 20.59 -8.74 28.88
CA HIS A 289 19.44 -9.02 29.75
C HIS A 289 18.64 -10.26 29.31
N ALA A 290 19.16 -11.03 28.33
CA ALA A 290 18.41 -12.07 27.68
C ALA A 290 17.84 -13.14 28.64
N GLN A 291 18.60 -13.54 29.66
CA GLN A 291 18.11 -14.54 30.63
C GLN A 291 16.87 -14.02 31.37
N GLU A 292 16.94 -12.81 31.89
CA GLU A 292 15.84 -12.21 32.67
C GLU A 292 14.62 -11.91 31.79
N LEU A 293 14.84 -11.40 30.54
CA LEU A 293 13.78 -11.18 29.57
C LEU A 293 13.05 -12.48 29.22
N ARG A 294 13.78 -13.58 28.98
CA ARG A 294 13.21 -14.90 28.70
C ARG A 294 12.38 -15.45 29.85
N GLU A 295 12.86 -15.29 31.08
CA GLU A 295 12.13 -15.74 32.28
C GLU A 295 10.83 -14.95 32.48
N LYS A 296 10.83 -13.64 32.21
CA LYS A 296 9.69 -12.75 32.45
C LYS A 296 8.69 -12.70 31.27
N LEU A 297 9.19 -12.67 30.05
CA LEU A 297 8.40 -12.35 28.84
C LEU A 297 8.35 -13.48 27.83
N GLY A 298 9.22 -14.49 27.97
CA GLY A 298 9.32 -15.63 27.06
C GLY A 298 10.24 -15.37 25.86
N ASP A 299 10.65 -16.45 25.21
CA ASP A 299 11.62 -16.44 24.10
C ASP A 299 11.11 -15.66 22.90
N ARG A 300 9.79 -15.75 22.57
CA ARG A 300 9.21 -15.11 21.39
C ARG A 300 9.24 -13.57 21.50
N ALA A 301 9.02 -13.00 22.67
CA ALA A 301 9.13 -11.56 22.89
C ALA A 301 10.55 -11.07 22.62
N VAL A 302 11.57 -11.81 23.09
CA VAL A 302 12.99 -11.50 22.83
C VAL A 302 13.32 -11.61 21.35
N LEU A 303 12.86 -12.67 20.66
CA LEU A 303 13.04 -12.84 19.21
C LEU A 303 12.42 -11.69 18.42
N ARG A 304 11.22 -11.25 18.77
CA ARG A 304 10.52 -10.12 18.13
C ARG A 304 11.25 -8.80 18.35
N ALA A 305 11.82 -8.57 19.53
CA ALA A 305 12.66 -7.40 19.77
C ALA A 305 13.94 -7.43 18.92
N LEU A 306 14.60 -8.57 18.82
CA LEU A 306 15.78 -8.73 17.94
C LEU A 306 15.41 -8.58 16.47
N HIS A 307 14.22 -9.06 16.05
CA HIS A 307 13.73 -8.80 14.69
C HIS A 307 13.68 -7.31 14.42
N PHE A 308 13.00 -6.53 15.28
CA PHE A 308 12.86 -5.08 15.11
C PHE A 308 14.23 -4.41 14.95
N LEU A 309 15.14 -4.65 15.87
CA LEU A 309 16.47 -4.00 15.87
C LEU A 309 17.31 -4.34 14.64
N CYS A 310 17.16 -5.56 14.09
CA CYS A 310 17.84 -5.97 12.86
C CYS A 310 17.12 -5.47 11.61
N GLU A 311 15.80 -5.41 11.65
CA GLU A 311 14.98 -5.01 10.49
C GLU A 311 15.09 -3.50 10.25
N ASP A 312 15.11 -2.71 11.30
CA ASP A 312 15.28 -1.25 11.24
C ASP A 312 16.56 -0.86 10.50
N VAL A 313 17.69 -1.44 10.90
CA VAL A 313 18.98 -1.26 10.18
C VAL A 313 18.93 -1.79 8.75
N ARG A 314 18.21 -2.89 8.52
CA ARG A 314 18.12 -3.50 7.19
C ARG A 314 17.37 -2.62 6.20
N VAL A 315 16.38 -1.86 6.64
CA VAL A 315 15.68 -0.88 5.79
C VAL A 315 16.66 0.18 5.27
N GLU A 316 17.52 0.73 6.14
CA GLU A 316 18.57 1.66 5.70
C GLU A 316 19.51 1.01 4.66
N GLU A 317 19.94 -0.24 4.90
CA GLU A 317 20.79 -0.99 3.97
C GLU A 317 20.09 -1.29 2.61
N GLU A 318 18.77 -1.53 2.61
CA GLU A 318 17.96 -1.66 1.39
C GLU A 318 17.94 -0.36 0.60
N VAL A 319 17.72 0.76 1.28
CA VAL A 319 17.69 2.10 0.69
C VAL A 319 19.06 2.47 0.11
N ASP A 320 20.13 2.21 0.83
CA ASP A 320 21.50 2.48 0.38
C ASP A 320 21.87 1.65 -0.84
N ALA A 321 21.49 0.37 -0.86
CA ALA A 321 21.70 -0.51 -2.00
C ALA A 321 20.95 -0.01 -3.26
N LEU A 322 19.71 0.44 -3.11
CA LEU A 322 18.91 1.02 -4.20
C LEU A 322 19.53 2.33 -4.71
N LYS A 323 19.94 3.25 -3.83
CA LYS A 323 20.61 4.50 -4.20
C LYS A 323 21.94 4.26 -4.94
N ALA A 324 22.65 3.20 -4.56
CA ALA A 324 23.89 2.78 -5.23
C ALA A 324 23.64 2.01 -6.56
N GLY A 325 22.40 1.72 -6.92
CA GLY A 325 22.06 0.88 -8.07
C GLY A 325 22.49 -0.58 -7.93
N ASN A 326 22.69 -1.05 -6.70
CA ASN A 326 23.16 -2.41 -6.41
C ASN A 326 21.97 -3.34 -6.13
N ILE A 327 21.35 -3.84 -7.20
CA ILE A 327 20.17 -4.70 -7.12
C ILE A 327 20.45 -6.01 -6.36
N ASP A 328 21.64 -6.58 -6.50
CA ASP A 328 21.97 -7.85 -5.84
C ASP A 328 22.06 -7.66 -4.30
N ALA A 329 22.65 -6.55 -3.84
CA ALA A 329 22.69 -6.21 -2.43
C ALA A 329 21.28 -5.96 -1.88
N PHE A 330 20.45 -5.22 -2.62
CA PHE A 330 19.05 -4.99 -2.24
C PHE A 330 18.28 -6.32 -2.10
N LEU A 331 18.33 -7.19 -3.11
CA LEU A 331 17.64 -8.49 -3.07
C LEU A 331 18.14 -9.40 -1.94
N GLN A 332 19.45 -9.33 -1.63
CA GLN A 332 19.98 -10.04 -0.47
C GLN A 332 19.35 -9.54 0.84
N LYS A 333 19.15 -8.22 1.00
CA LYS A 333 18.50 -7.64 2.19
C LYS A 333 17.02 -8.01 2.27
N VAL A 334 16.30 -8.01 1.15
CA VAL A 334 14.91 -8.51 1.07
C VAL A 334 14.82 -9.97 1.53
N LYS A 335 15.78 -10.81 1.11
CA LYS A 335 15.84 -12.21 1.55
C LYS A 335 16.11 -12.31 3.06
N GLU A 336 17.06 -11.53 3.58
CA GLU A 336 17.37 -11.50 5.02
C GLU A 336 16.19 -11.02 5.85
N SER A 337 15.39 -10.05 5.35
CA SER A 337 14.13 -9.61 5.94
C SER A 337 13.11 -10.76 6.01
N GLY A 338 12.94 -11.50 4.93
CA GLY A 338 12.09 -12.69 4.88
C GLY A 338 12.52 -13.76 5.89
N ASP A 339 13.81 -14.05 5.96
CA ASP A 339 14.40 -14.98 6.92
C ASP A 339 14.18 -14.52 8.38
N SER A 340 14.31 -13.22 8.64
CA SER A 340 14.07 -12.62 9.95
C SER A 340 12.58 -12.68 10.33
N SER A 341 11.69 -12.39 9.40
CA SER A 341 10.24 -12.53 9.60
C SER A 341 9.86 -13.96 9.95
N PHE A 342 10.44 -14.96 9.26
CA PHE A 342 10.18 -16.36 9.54
C PHE A 342 10.74 -16.81 10.90
N LYS A 343 12.02 -16.51 11.18
CA LYS A 343 12.76 -17.06 12.32
C LYS A 343 12.52 -16.28 13.61
N TYR A 344 12.46 -14.93 13.54
CA TYR A 344 12.46 -14.06 14.71
C TYR A 344 11.08 -13.46 14.97
N LEU A 345 10.47 -12.82 13.97
CA LEU A 345 9.13 -12.22 14.11
C LEU A 345 8.05 -13.30 14.26
N GLN A 346 8.20 -14.42 13.55
CA GLN A 346 7.28 -15.57 13.53
C GLN A 346 5.87 -15.15 13.12
N ASN A 347 5.76 -14.46 12.01
CA ASN A 347 4.49 -14.02 11.43
C ASN A 347 4.14 -14.73 10.11
N VAL A 348 4.72 -15.88 9.81
CA VAL A 348 4.44 -16.64 8.58
C VAL A 348 3.47 -17.80 8.79
N TYR A 349 3.24 -18.21 10.02
CA TYR A 349 2.26 -19.22 10.39
C TYR A 349 1.79 -19.02 11.82
N THR A 350 0.58 -19.54 12.14
CA THR A 350 0.12 -19.64 13.52
C THR A 350 0.42 -21.02 14.10
N SER A 351 0.73 -21.08 15.40
CA SER A 351 0.91 -22.35 16.13
C SER A 351 -0.41 -23.05 16.43
N HIS A 352 -1.55 -22.38 16.23
CA HIS A 352 -2.88 -22.90 16.53
C HIS A 352 -3.45 -23.76 15.41
N ASP A 353 -3.02 -23.54 14.17
CA ASP A 353 -3.49 -24.29 13.00
C ASP A 353 -2.31 -24.85 12.20
N VAL A 354 -1.98 -26.11 12.44
CA VAL A 354 -0.91 -26.81 11.72
C VAL A 354 -1.33 -27.34 10.36
N MET A 355 -2.63 -27.35 10.06
CA MET A 355 -3.16 -27.83 8.79
C MET A 355 -3.16 -26.77 7.70
N HIS A 356 -3.19 -25.49 8.07
CA HIS A 356 -3.27 -24.36 7.13
C HIS A 356 -2.09 -23.42 7.33
N GLN A 357 -0.96 -23.73 6.70
CA GLN A 357 0.27 -22.92 6.71
C GLN A 357 0.58 -22.38 5.30
N ASN A 358 -0.38 -21.71 4.73
CA ASN A 358 -0.37 -21.30 3.33
C ASN A 358 0.83 -20.41 2.97
N VAL A 359 1.16 -19.42 3.83
CA VAL A 359 2.29 -18.52 3.63
C VAL A 359 3.62 -19.28 3.67
N SER A 360 3.81 -20.19 4.66
CA SER A 360 5.02 -21.02 4.74
C SER A 360 5.19 -21.91 3.51
N LEU A 361 4.09 -22.51 3.03
CA LEU A 361 4.10 -23.34 1.83
C LEU A 361 4.44 -22.53 0.58
N ALA A 362 3.86 -21.34 0.45
CA ALA A 362 4.14 -20.42 -0.63
C ALA A 362 5.62 -20.00 -0.67
N LEU A 363 6.21 -19.67 0.48
CA LEU A 363 7.62 -19.32 0.61
C LEU A 363 8.54 -20.49 0.24
N ALA A 364 8.26 -21.70 0.74
CA ALA A 364 9.05 -22.88 0.39
C ALA A 364 9.02 -23.19 -1.10
N VAL A 365 7.84 -23.12 -1.75
CA VAL A 365 7.74 -23.31 -3.21
C VAL A 365 8.41 -22.16 -3.97
N SER A 366 8.35 -20.94 -3.45
CA SER A 366 9.08 -19.79 -4.03
C SER A 366 10.59 -20.02 -4.02
N GLU A 367 11.18 -20.48 -2.92
CA GLU A 367 12.63 -20.79 -2.85
C GLU A 367 13.03 -21.84 -3.90
N ILE A 368 12.18 -22.87 -4.09
CA ILE A 368 12.42 -23.92 -5.10
C ILE A 368 12.33 -23.33 -6.52
N ALA A 369 11.29 -22.53 -6.80
CA ALA A 369 11.02 -21.97 -8.13
C ALA A 369 12.02 -20.88 -8.51
N LEU A 370 12.58 -20.16 -7.54
CA LEU A 370 13.53 -19.07 -7.73
C LEU A 370 15.00 -19.49 -7.50
N ALA A 371 15.25 -20.79 -7.38
CA ALA A 371 16.60 -21.32 -7.23
C ALA A 371 17.52 -20.86 -8.38
N GLY A 372 18.82 -20.77 -8.10
CA GLY A 372 19.80 -20.34 -9.11
C GLY A 372 19.85 -18.82 -9.34
N GLY A 373 19.27 -18.03 -8.44
CA GLY A 373 19.30 -16.56 -8.50
C GLY A 373 18.24 -15.96 -9.42
N ALA A 374 17.12 -16.69 -9.64
CA ALA A 374 15.98 -16.20 -10.42
C ALA A 374 15.15 -15.15 -9.68
N GLY A 375 15.34 -15.01 -8.37
CA GLY A 375 14.64 -14.02 -7.54
C GLY A 375 14.69 -14.35 -6.07
N VAL A 376 13.96 -13.57 -5.26
CA VAL A 376 13.82 -13.73 -3.81
C VAL A 376 12.36 -13.52 -3.42
N ALA A 377 11.94 -14.17 -2.33
CA ALA A 377 10.56 -14.04 -1.81
C ALA A 377 10.58 -13.82 -0.29
N ARG A 378 9.54 -13.14 0.20
CA ARG A 378 9.29 -12.92 1.62
C ARG A 378 7.77 -12.87 1.91
N VAL A 379 7.42 -12.97 3.19
CA VAL A 379 6.06 -12.66 3.63
C VAL A 379 5.75 -11.18 3.31
N HIS A 380 4.49 -10.88 3.00
CA HIS A 380 4.03 -9.55 2.66
C HIS A 380 3.00 -9.06 3.69
N GLY A 381 3.19 -7.82 4.20
CA GLY A 381 2.32 -7.22 5.19
C GLY A 381 2.31 -7.93 6.54
N GLY A 382 1.16 -8.01 7.19
CA GLY A 382 1.03 -8.54 8.55
C GLY A 382 1.43 -10.02 8.73
N GLY A 383 1.40 -10.81 7.68
CA GLY A 383 1.74 -12.24 7.72
C GLY A 383 0.61 -13.13 8.23
N PHE A 384 0.94 -14.28 8.77
CA PHE A 384 0.09 -15.39 9.23
C PHE A 384 -0.84 -15.98 8.16
N ALA A 385 -1.44 -15.14 7.34
CA ALA A 385 -2.28 -15.44 6.19
C ALA A 385 -2.05 -14.41 5.07
N GLY A 386 -2.89 -14.41 4.06
CA GLY A 386 -2.88 -13.40 2.98
C GLY A 386 -1.82 -13.65 1.93
N THR A 387 -0.83 -12.79 1.80
CA THR A 387 0.03 -12.73 0.63
C THR A 387 1.51 -12.93 0.94
N ILE A 388 2.26 -13.39 -0.07
CA ILE A 388 3.71 -13.28 -0.15
C ILE A 388 4.12 -12.34 -1.29
N GLN A 389 5.31 -11.78 -1.17
CA GLN A 389 5.95 -10.92 -2.15
C GLN A 389 7.20 -11.63 -2.72
N ALA A 390 7.42 -11.49 -4.02
CA ALA A 390 8.64 -11.94 -4.65
C ALA A 390 9.15 -10.92 -5.68
N PHE A 391 10.45 -10.70 -5.70
CA PHE A 391 11.16 -10.01 -6.77
C PHE A 391 11.74 -11.05 -7.72
N VAL A 392 11.21 -11.12 -8.94
CA VAL A 392 11.46 -12.20 -9.89
C VAL A 392 12.07 -11.65 -11.17
N LYS A 393 13.16 -12.24 -11.65
CA LYS A 393 13.69 -11.91 -12.98
C LYS A 393 12.62 -12.08 -14.04
N ASN A 394 12.50 -11.12 -14.96
CA ASN A 394 11.47 -11.11 -15.98
C ASN A 394 11.40 -12.42 -16.79
N GLU A 395 12.55 -13.04 -17.09
CA GLU A 395 12.65 -14.34 -17.78
C GLU A 395 12.08 -15.51 -16.97
N ALA A 396 12.04 -15.40 -15.64
CA ALA A 396 11.55 -16.45 -14.74
C ALA A 396 10.07 -16.25 -14.32
N VAL A 397 9.47 -15.08 -14.61
CA VAL A 397 8.13 -14.71 -14.15
C VAL A 397 7.06 -15.72 -14.57
N SER A 398 7.08 -16.18 -15.83
CA SER A 398 6.05 -17.12 -16.32
C SER A 398 6.09 -18.47 -15.58
N GLY A 399 7.30 -18.98 -15.32
CA GLY A 399 7.50 -20.22 -14.54
C GLY A 399 7.10 -20.07 -13.07
N TYR A 400 7.49 -18.95 -12.46
CA TYR A 400 7.13 -18.63 -11.07
C TYR A 400 5.61 -18.50 -10.89
N ARG A 401 4.96 -17.71 -11.77
CA ARG A 401 3.50 -17.55 -11.76
C ARG A 401 2.79 -18.90 -11.90
N ALA A 402 3.22 -19.74 -12.86
CA ALA A 402 2.63 -21.07 -13.05
C ALA A 402 2.79 -21.97 -11.81
N ALA A 403 3.91 -21.86 -11.08
CA ALA A 403 4.12 -22.60 -9.84
C ALA A 403 3.14 -22.15 -8.74
N MET A 404 2.97 -20.85 -8.56
CA MET A 404 2.04 -20.27 -7.57
C MET A 404 0.59 -20.53 -7.93
N ASP A 405 0.19 -20.34 -9.19
CA ASP A 405 -1.18 -20.58 -9.67
C ASP A 405 -1.56 -22.06 -9.57
N ARG A 406 -0.61 -22.99 -9.77
CA ARG A 406 -0.85 -24.41 -9.54
C ARG A 406 -1.13 -24.74 -8.07
N LEU A 407 -0.52 -23.97 -7.15
CA LEU A 407 -0.64 -24.21 -5.71
C LEU A 407 -1.92 -23.59 -5.13
N PHE A 408 -2.25 -22.37 -5.56
CA PHE A 408 -3.32 -21.56 -4.95
C PHE A 408 -4.50 -21.25 -5.89
N GLY A 409 -4.48 -21.79 -7.10
CA GLY A 409 -5.52 -21.55 -8.11
C GLY A 409 -5.15 -20.49 -9.13
N ALA A 410 -5.90 -20.46 -10.23
CA ALA A 410 -5.66 -19.53 -11.31
C ALA A 410 -5.65 -18.08 -10.83
N ASP A 411 -4.73 -17.29 -11.38
CA ASP A 411 -4.55 -15.87 -11.06
C ASP A 411 -4.20 -15.55 -9.58
N ALA A 412 -3.75 -16.53 -8.80
CA ALA A 412 -3.28 -16.30 -7.44
C ALA A 412 -2.03 -15.40 -7.40
N CYS A 413 -1.15 -15.54 -8.40
CA CYS A 413 0.05 -14.72 -8.54
C CYS A 413 -0.19 -13.56 -9.50
N LYS A 414 -0.12 -12.33 -8.99
CA LYS A 414 -0.18 -11.10 -9.78
C LYS A 414 1.21 -10.58 -10.04
N VAL A 415 1.49 -10.27 -11.32
CA VAL A 415 2.76 -9.65 -11.75
C VAL A 415 2.55 -8.15 -11.81
N LEU A 416 3.33 -7.41 -11.03
CA LEU A 416 3.18 -5.98 -10.84
C LEU A 416 4.45 -5.25 -11.26
N LYS A 417 4.30 -3.95 -11.51
CA LYS A 417 5.40 -3.02 -11.75
C LYS A 417 5.38 -1.93 -10.69
N ILE A 418 6.56 -1.44 -10.33
CA ILE A 418 6.66 -0.24 -9.49
C ILE A 418 6.23 0.95 -10.33
N ARG A 419 5.21 1.64 -9.84
CA ARG A 419 4.69 2.85 -10.48
C ARG A 419 5.43 4.07 -9.97
N LYS A 420 5.87 4.92 -10.89
CA LYS A 420 6.64 6.14 -10.61
C LYS A 420 5.84 7.23 -9.87
N TYR A 421 4.53 7.24 -10.06
CA TYR A 421 3.62 8.28 -9.58
C TYR A 421 2.70 7.78 -8.49
N GLY A 422 2.49 8.59 -7.46
CA GLY A 422 1.41 8.43 -6.49
C GLY A 422 0.08 8.96 -7.02
N GLY A 423 -0.70 9.61 -6.14
CA GLY A 423 -1.93 10.28 -6.54
C GLY A 423 -1.66 11.39 -7.55
N MET A 424 -2.37 11.38 -8.69
CA MET A 424 -2.14 12.34 -9.77
C MET A 424 -3.39 12.65 -10.59
N LYS A 425 -3.40 13.81 -11.22
CA LYS A 425 -4.30 14.10 -12.32
C LYS A 425 -3.71 13.53 -13.61
N VAL A 426 -4.45 12.63 -14.27
CA VAL A 426 -3.98 11.92 -15.47
C VAL A 426 -4.30 12.71 -16.73
N LEU A 427 -5.56 13.09 -16.91
CA LEU A 427 -6.07 13.84 -18.08
C LEU A 427 -6.99 14.97 -17.61
N ALA A 428 -6.88 16.14 -18.25
CA ALA A 428 -7.67 17.36 -17.93
C ALA A 428 -7.96 18.21 -19.14
#